data_2ecb4192d023e9bc096024b319acade0
#
_entry.id   2ecb4192d023e9bc096024b319acade0
#
_cell.length_a   1.000
_cell.length_b   1.000
_cell.length_c   1.000
_cell.angle_alpha   90.00
_cell.angle_beta   90.00
_cell.angle_gamma   90.00
#
_symmetry.space_group_name_H-M   'P 1'
#
loop_
_entity.id
_entity.type
_entity.pdbx_description
1 polymer ?
#
loop_
_entity_poly.entity_id
_entity_poly.type
_entity_poly.pdbx_seq_one_letter_code
_entity_poly.pdbx_strand_id
1 'polypeptide(L)'
;YGNSLTILNGGKLELESYNNLTITDFVNVNSGGTFNIENSASLIQINDNAINSGNVTVKRTSRPMYRWDYVYHGSPVANDVISQIPSQYDLRYKYVTNKTITGTWTSISSSTLGEGFITRVRNIAPFNVTPTSIDFNYVGVPNNGIIPVSGTTYDGGLTTAYGNSKLLANPYPCAIDAKLFLDDPNNKLFVGGTIYMWTSNTYYIGTGPYSQADYASWNKTGSTGGVPPPGLTPDGKIASGQGFMVQMIADGTLNFENYMRITDYNNNFFRLANHSISEESENHRIWLNMTNGTSFRQALIGYVDGATNEDDRSYDGMTLSNSKIDLYSVLNKK
;
A
#
# COMPACT_ATOMS: atom_id res chain seq x y z
N TYR A 1 -3.66 25.95 -4.50
CA TYR A 1 -2.59 25.93 -5.51
C TYR A 1 -1.53 26.97 -5.20
N GLY A 2 -0.25 26.59 -5.24
CA GLY A 2 0.90 27.47 -5.08
C GLY A 2 2.04 27.10 -6.03
N ASN A 3 2.91 28.06 -6.34
CA ASN A 3 4.11 27.74 -7.12
C ASN A 3 5.14 27.05 -6.24
N SER A 4 5.55 27.72 -5.16
CA SER A 4 6.48 27.21 -4.15
C SER A 4 5.98 27.56 -2.76
N LEU A 5 6.35 26.78 -1.75
CA LEU A 5 6.00 27.03 -0.36
C LEU A 5 7.27 27.21 0.46
N THR A 6 7.36 28.33 1.19
CA THR A 6 8.41 28.53 2.20
C THR A 6 7.79 28.91 3.53
N ILE A 7 8.09 28.15 4.57
CA ILE A 7 7.70 28.45 5.94
C ILE A 7 8.91 28.98 6.69
N LEU A 8 8.82 30.24 7.10
CA LEU A 8 9.89 30.95 7.79
C LEU A 8 9.96 30.54 9.27
N ASN A 9 11.04 30.97 9.92
CA ASN A 9 11.21 30.79 11.37
C ASN A 9 10.01 31.36 12.13
N GLY A 10 9.43 30.56 13.03
CA GLY A 10 8.21 30.89 13.78
C GLY A 10 6.90 30.76 13.00
N GLY A 11 6.97 30.58 11.67
CA GLY A 11 5.79 30.32 10.85
C GLY A 11 5.22 28.92 11.11
N LYS A 12 3.88 28.82 11.05
CA LYS A 12 3.15 27.56 11.24
C LYS A 12 2.14 27.39 10.13
N LEU A 13 2.16 26.23 9.50
CA LEU A 13 1.15 25.78 8.55
C LEU A 13 0.62 24.42 9.01
N GLU A 14 -0.70 24.32 9.04
CA GLU A 14 -1.42 23.07 9.27
C GLU A 14 -2.31 22.81 8.06
N LEU A 15 -2.06 21.70 7.38
CA LEU A 15 -2.92 21.20 6.33
C LEU A 15 -3.91 20.23 6.99
N GLU A 16 -5.11 20.73 7.24
CA GLU A 16 -6.15 20.01 7.96
C GLU A 16 -6.59 18.76 7.21
N SER A 17 -7.14 17.79 7.95
CA SER A 17 -7.64 16.52 7.42
C SER A 17 -8.60 16.73 6.24
N TYR A 18 -8.48 15.88 5.23
CA TYR A 18 -9.26 15.90 3.98
C TYR A 18 -9.00 17.11 3.07
N ASN A 19 -8.05 17.98 3.40
CA ASN A 19 -7.63 19.06 2.53
C ASN A 19 -6.44 18.65 1.65
N ASN A 20 -6.36 19.28 0.49
CA ASN A 20 -5.30 19.06 -0.50
C ASN A 20 -4.53 20.35 -0.73
N LEU A 21 -3.22 20.29 -0.71
CA LEU A 21 -2.32 21.37 -1.11
C LEU A 21 -1.48 20.94 -2.29
N THR A 22 -1.64 21.61 -3.42
CA THR A 22 -0.83 21.37 -4.62
C THR A 22 0.21 22.48 -4.78
N ILE A 23 1.48 22.09 -4.85
CA ILE A 23 2.64 22.97 -5.06
C ILE A 23 3.30 22.56 -6.37
N THR A 24 3.53 23.53 -7.25
CA THR A 24 4.17 23.24 -8.54
C THR A 24 5.62 22.85 -8.38
N ASP A 25 6.36 23.56 -7.50
CA ASP A 25 7.80 23.42 -7.35
C ASP A 25 8.15 22.91 -5.93
N PHE A 26 8.99 23.61 -5.19
CA PHE A 26 9.54 23.11 -3.92
C PHE A 26 8.71 23.47 -2.68
N VAL A 27 8.92 22.69 -1.64
CA VAL A 27 8.49 22.96 -0.26
C VAL A 27 9.72 23.13 0.62
N ASN A 28 9.83 24.28 1.28
CA ASN A 28 10.93 24.63 2.18
C ASN A 28 10.40 24.99 3.57
N VAL A 29 10.87 24.30 4.60
CA VAL A 29 10.56 24.61 6.01
C VAL A 29 11.84 25.03 6.71
N ASN A 30 12.00 26.33 6.95
CA ASN A 30 13.17 26.87 7.63
C ASN A 30 13.24 26.42 9.09
N SER A 31 14.43 26.44 9.67
CA SER A 31 14.62 26.16 11.08
C SER A 31 13.70 27.02 11.94
N GLY A 32 12.94 26.38 12.85
CA GLY A 32 11.90 27.03 13.67
C GLY A 32 10.54 27.22 12.99
N GLY A 33 10.41 26.89 11.69
CA GLY A 33 9.13 26.75 11.01
C GLY A 33 8.49 25.38 11.29
N THR A 34 7.18 25.28 11.15
CA THR A 34 6.40 24.05 11.35
C THR A 34 5.42 23.84 10.21
N PHE A 35 5.41 22.65 9.62
CA PHE A 35 4.39 22.24 8.68
C PHE A 35 3.85 20.85 9.07
N ASN A 36 2.59 20.83 9.50
CA ASN A 36 1.86 19.60 9.80
C ASN A 36 0.91 19.27 8.65
N ILE A 37 0.97 18.03 8.19
CA ILE A 37 0.06 17.42 7.22
C ILE A 37 -0.76 16.41 8.02
N GLU A 38 -2.01 16.78 8.33
CA GLU A 38 -2.89 15.99 9.19
C GLU A 38 -3.33 14.68 8.54
N ASN A 39 -3.84 13.75 9.34
CA ASN A 39 -4.34 12.48 8.82
C ASN A 39 -5.38 12.71 7.72
N SER A 40 -5.26 12.01 6.59
CA SER A 40 -6.11 12.15 5.40
C SER A 40 -5.89 13.42 4.56
N ALA A 41 -5.00 14.33 4.96
CA ALA A 41 -4.58 15.46 4.13
C ALA A 41 -3.56 15.02 3.07
N SER A 42 -3.44 15.79 1.97
CA SER A 42 -2.53 15.47 0.85
C SER A 42 -1.70 16.68 0.46
N LEU A 43 -0.38 16.52 0.48
CA LEU A 43 0.56 17.42 -0.17
C LEU A 43 0.96 16.84 -1.53
N ILE A 44 0.67 17.54 -2.61
CA ILE A 44 0.95 17.13 -3.98
C ILE A 44 1.99 18.09 -4.57
N GLN A 45 2.99 17.55 -5.26
CA GLN A 45 3.97 18.32 -6.01
C GLN A 45 3.98 17.88 -7.46
N ILE A 46 4.24 18.83 -8.36
CA ILE A 46 4.16 18.63 -9.82
C ILE A 46 5.57 18.46 -10.43
N ASN A 47 6.52 19.33 -10.07
CA ASN A 47 7.86 19.29 -10.63
C ASN A 47 8.69 18.17 -9.99
N ASP A 48 9.01 17.12 -10.76
CA ASP A 48 9.84 16.00 -10.30
C ASP A 48 11.25 16.41 -9.89
N ASN A 49 11.77 17.51 -10.44
CA ASN A 49 13.11 18.00 -10.15
C ASN A 49 13.15 18.98 -8.97
N ALA A 50 12.03 19.31 -8.37
CA ALA A 50 11.98 20.21 -7.23
C ALA A 50 12.64 19.58 -6.00
N ILE A 51 13.53 20.33 -5.36
CA ILE A 51 14.25 19.90 -4.17
C ILE A 51 13.61 20.51 -2.94
N ASN A 52 13.02 19.67 -2.11
CA ASN A 52 12.45 20.05 -0.82
C ASN A 52 13.53 20.18 0.25
N SER A 53 13.28 21.00 1.27
CA SER A 53 14.15 21.13 2.44
C SER A 53 13.37 21.39 3.72
N GLY A 54 13.98 21.04 4.85
CA GLY A 54 13.35 21.13 6.17
C GLY A 54 12.28 20.07 6.41
N ASN A 55 11.97 19.84 7.67
CA ASN A 55 11.10 18.75 8.07
C ASN A 55 9.63 19.19 8.09
N VAL A 56 8.77 18.34 7.57
CA VAL A 56 7.32 18.34 7.80
C VAL A 56 6.96 17.21 8.77
N THR A 57 5.77 17.25 9.34
CA THR A 57 5.18 16.13 10.06
C THR A 57 3.99 15.61 9.26
N VAL A 58 4.10 14.38 8.74
CA VAL A 58 2.99 13.68 8.09
C VAL A 58 2.33 12.77 9.11
N LYS A 59 1.10 13.10 9.49
CA LYS A 59 0.33 12.33 10.47
C LYS A 59 -0.53 11.28 9.79
N ARG A 60 -0.51 10.06 10.33
CA ARG A 60 -1.36 8.97 9.87
C ARG A 60 -1.95 8.24 11.07
N THR A 61 -3.21 7.82 10.95
CA THR A 61 -3.90 7.06 11.98
C THR A 61 -4.30 5.70 11.42
N SER A 62 -3.91 4.62 12.10
CA SER A 62 -4.34 3.27 11.70
C SER A 62 -5.85 3.09 11.90
N ARG A 63 -6.44 2.11 11.22
CA ARG A 63 -7.72 1.58 11.67
C ARG A 63 -7.60 1.05 13.12
N PRO A 64 -8.71 0.80 13.82
CA PRO A 64 -8.66 0.09 15.10
C PRO A 64 -8.01 -1.29 14.94
N MET A 65 -6.96 -1.55 15.71
CA MET A 65 -6.11 -2.75 15.66
C MET A 65 -6.24 -3.55 16.94
N TYR A 66 -6.20 -4.88 16.83
CA TYR A 66 -6.01 -5.78 17.95
C TYR A 66 -4.52 -6.10 18.16
N ARG A 67 -4.20 -6.70 19.32
CA ARG A 67 -2.88 -7.30 19.57
C ARG A 67 -2.51 -8.27 18.44
N TRP A 68 -1.23 -8.23 18.04
CA TRP A 68 -0.63 -9.05 16.98
C TRP A 68 -1.10 -8.75 15.56
N ASP A 69 -2.01 -7.79 15.35
CA ASP A 69 -2.29 -7.31 14.01
C ASP A 69 -1.04 -6.72 13.37
N TYR A 70 -0.85 -6.98 12.07
CA TYR A 70 0.22 -6.38 11.29
C TYR A 70 -0.28 -5.18 10.51
N VAL A 71 0.62 -4.21 10.40
CA VAL A 71 0.45 -3.03 9.56
C VAL A 71 1.58 -2.97 8.55
N TYR A 72 1.25 -2.70 7.30
CA TYR A 72 2.20 -2.57 6.20
C TYR A 72 2.45 -1.09 5.94
N HIS A 73 3.70 -0.67 6.12
CA HIS A 73 4.12 0.73 6.13
C HIS A 73 5.15 1.04 5.07
N GLY A 74 5.35 2.36 4.84
CA GLY A 74 6.50 2.96 4.21
C GLY A 74 6.71 4.37 4.70
N SER A 75 7.73 5.06 4.20
CA SER A 75 8.05 6.43 4.59
C SER A 75 7.56 7.44 3.58
N PRO A 76 6.65 8.37 3.94
CA PRO A 76 6.28 9.50 3.10
C PRO A 76 7.30 10.66 3.15
N VAL A 77 8.37 10.50 3.91
CA VAL A 77 9.45 11.47 4.09
C VAL A 77 10.83 10.83 3.85
N ALA A 78 11.83 11.64 3.52
CA ALA A 78 13.15 11.15 3.14
C ALA A 78 13.95 10.50 4.30
N ASN A 79 13.59 10.78 5.54
CA ASN A 79 14.29 10.25 6.69
C ASN A 79 13.95 8.78 6.96
N ASP A 80 14.86 8.08 7.65
CA ASP A 80 14.55 6.80 8.25
C ASP A 80 13.48 6.95 9.33
N VAL A 81 12.37 6.23 9.16
CA VAL A 81 11.21 6.32 10.06
C VAL A 81 11.10 5.17 11.05
N ILE A 82 12.02 4.21 11.03
CA ILE A 82 11.96 3.04 11.95
C ILE A 82 12.03 3.46 13.41
N SER A 83 12.84 4.47 13.74
CA SER A 83 12.93 5.04 15.09
C SER A 83 11.68 5.82 15.50
N GLN A 84 10.85 6.23 14.55
CA GLN A 84 9.62 6.98 14.76
C GLN A 84 8.38 6.08 14.90
N ILE A 85 8.53 4.78 14.69
CA ILE A 85 7.42 3.82 14.85
C ILE A 85 6.99 3.78 16.32
N PRO A 86 5.69 3.97 16.60
CA PRO A 86 5.15 4.01 17.95
C PRO A 86 5.52 2.77 18.79
N SER A 87 5.70 2.97 20.09
CA SER A 87 6.08 1.90 21.04
C SER A 87 5.03 0.80 21.21
N GLN A 88 3.82 1.02 20.70
CA GLN A 88 2.75 0.03 20.61
C GLN A 88 3.07 -1.13 19.65
N TYR A 89 4.10 -0.99 18.82
CA TYR A 89 4.58 -2.03 17.92
C TYR A 89 5.87 -2.67 18.44
N ASP A 90 6.04 -3.99 18.24
CA ASP A 90 7.19 -4.75 18.73
C ASP A 90 8.10 -5.31 17.63
N LEU A 91 7.57 -5.66 16.48
CA LEU A 91 8.34 -6.24 15.37
C LEU A 91 8.42 -5.27 14.20
N ARG A 92 9.55 -5.33 13.49
CA ARG A 92 9.81 -4.56 12.27
C ARG A 92 10.51 -5.47 11.29
N TYR A 93 9.83 -5.81 10.18
CA TYR A 93 10.35 -6.72 9.17
C TYR A 93 10.16 -6.17 7.77
N LYS A 94 11.09 -6.44 6.88
CA LYS A 94 10.92 -6.32 5.42
C LYS A 94 10.76 -7.69 4.79
N TYR A 95 10.08 -7.73 3.65
CA TYR A 95 10.01 -8.92 2.83
C TYR A 95 11.20 -8.98 1.90
N VAL A 96 11.91 -10.08 1.92
CA VAL A 96 13.07 -10.32 1.05
C VAL A 96 12.70 -11.41 0.07
N THR A 97 12.71 -11.06 -1.21
CA THR A 97 12.71 -12.04 -2.29
C THR A 97 13.98 -12.87 -2.14
N ASN A 98 13.80 -14.14 -1.96
CA ASN A 98 14.91 -15.02 -1.68
C ASN A 98 15.04 -16.00 -2.86
N LYS A 99 16.22 -16.61 -3.03
CA LYS A 99 16.40 -17.75 -3.94
C LYS A 99 15.63 -19.00 -3.48
N THR A 100 14.51 -18.81 -2.77
CA THR A 100 13.60 -19.85 -2.32
C THR A 100 12.17 -19.50 -2.70
N ILE A 101 11.37 -20.50 -2.95
CA ILE A 101 9.97 -20.38 -3.40
C ILE A 101 9.10 -19.56 -2.44
N THR A 102 9.45 -19.44 -1.16
CA THR A 102 8.60 -18.86 -0.12
C THR A 102 8.93 -17.42 0.25
N GLY A 103 10.08 -16.87 -0.18
CA GLY A 103 10.55 -15.59 0.37
C GLY A 103 10.73 -15.62 1.90
N THR A 104 11.22 -14.56 2.48
CA THR A 104 11.42 -14.47 3.94
C THR A 104 11.16 -13.08 4.49
N TRP A 105 10.66 -13.04 5.73
CA TRP A 105 10.59 -11.82 6.53
C TRP A 105 11.88 -11.66 7.34
N THR A 106 12.58 -10.54 7.17
CA THR A 106 13.84 -10.25 7.85
C THR A 106 13.70 -8.99 8.68
N SER A 107 14.16 -9.02 9.93
CA SER A 107 14.10 -7.85 10.80
C SER A 107 14.97 -6.71 10.26
N ILE A 108 14.52 -5.49 10.47
CA ILE A 108 15.18 -4.28 10.00
C ILE A 108 15.40 -3.29 11.16
N SER A 109 16.47 -2.49 11.05
CA SER A 109 16.78 -1.36 11.92
C SER A 109 16.67 -0.01 11.21
N SER A 110 16.48 -0.01 9.89
CA SER A 110 16.27 1.18 9.05
C SER A 110 15.28 0.91 7.95
N SER A 111 14.53 1.94 7.53
CA SER A 111 13.64 1.90 6.37
C SER A 111 14.37 2.28 5.09
N THR A 112 13.90 1.75 3.97
CA THR A 112 14.35 2.13 2.63
C THR A 112 13.20 2.85 1.92
N LEU A 113 13.49 3.96 1.29
CA LEU A 113 12.49 4.77 0.59
C LEU A 113 11.81 3.97 -0.54
N GLY A 114 10.48 3.99 -0.58
CA GLY A 114 9.66 3.24 -1.54
C GLY A 114 9.53 1.75 -1.23
N GLU A 115 10.41 1.17 -0.39
CA GLU A 115 10.22 -0.19 0.12
C GLU A 115 9.25 -0.20 1.30
N GLY A 116 8.40 -1.23 1.33
CA GLY A 116 7.50 -1.46 2.45
C GLY A 116 8.17 -2.28 3.56
N PHE A 117 7.68 -2.09 4.76
CA PHE A 117 8.00 -2.91 5.93
C PHE A 117 6.73 -3.16 6.75
N ILE A 118 6.76 -4.15 7.61
CA ILE A 118 5.65 -4.48 8.50
C ILE A 118 6.00 -4.24 9.95
N THR A 119 4.99 -3.85 10.74
CA THR A 119 5.06 -3.77 12.19
C THR A 119 3.93 -4.56 12.81
N ARG A 120 4.15 -5.11 14.01
CA ARG A 120 3.14 -5.90 14.72
C ARG A 120 2.73 -5.20 16.01
N VAL A 121 1.41 -5.11 16.23
CA VAL A 121 0.84 -4.55 17.47
C VAL A 121 1.17 -5.47 18.67
N ARG A 122 1.65 -4.89 19.74
CA ARG A 122 2.01 -5.59 20.97
C ARG A 122 0.79 -6.17 21.69
N ASN A 123 1.04 -7.24 22.45
CA ASN A 123 0.04 -7.80 23.35
C ASN A 123 0.00 -7.01 24.67
N ILE A 124 -0.50 -5.80 24.62
CA ILE A 124 -0.67 -4.90 25.77
C ILE A 124 -2.05 -4.24 25.74
N ALA A 125 -2.50 -3.72 26.90
CA ALA A 125 -3.71 -2.91 26.92
C ALA A 125 -3.53 -1.59 26.11
N PRO A 126 -4.57 -1.11 25.41
CA PRO A 126 -5.91 -1.66 25.30
C PRO A 126 -6.06 -2.76 24.22
N PHE A 127 -5.06 -2.99 23.37
CA PHE A 127 -5.12 -3.83 22.15
C PHE A 127 -5.45 -5.29 22.40
N ASN A 128 -5.20 -5.80 23.61
CA ASN A 128 -5.55 -7.16 23.99
C ASN A 128 -7.02 -7.34 24.44
N VAL A 129 -7.75 -6.24 24.53
CA VAL A 129 -9.15 -6.21 24.97
C VAL A 129 -10.06 -5.56 23.92
N THR A 130 -9.65 -4.40 23.42
CA THR A 130 -10.46 -3.57 22.49
C THR A 130 -9.62 -3.12 21.33
N PRO A 131 -10.12 -3.20 20.08
CA PRO A 131 -9.40 -2.68 18.94
C PRO A 131 -9.27 -1.16 19.09
N THR A 132 -8.04 -0.67 18.91
CA THR A 132 -7.70 0.74 19.15
C THR A 132 -6.82 1.25 18.03
N SER A 133 -7.07 2.48 17.55
CA SER A 133 -6.25 3.13 16.54
C SER A 133 -4.92 3.59 17.11
N ILE A 134 -3.90 3.65 16.28
CA ILE A 134 -2.54 4.07 16.62
C ILE A 134 -2.16 5.20 15.67
N ASP A 135 -1.67 6.30 16.23
CA ASP A 135 -1.19 7.45 15.47
C ASP A 135 0.29 7.30 15.14
N PHE A 136 0.64 7.68 13.91
CA PHE A 136 1.99 7.76 13.38
C PHE A 136 2.32 9.20 13.02
N ASN A 137 3.50 9.66 13.38
CA ASN A 137 4.02 10.96 13.00
C ASN A 137 5.36 10.75 12.26
N TYR A 138 5.31 10.82 10.93
CA TYR A 138 6.50 10.73 10.10
C TYR A 138 7.12 12.11 9.95
N VAL A 139 8.27 12.33 10.57
CA VAL A 139 8.97 13.63 10.57
C VAL A 139 10.17 13.55 9.65
N GLY A 140 10.21 14.41 8.64
CA GLY A 140 11.32 14.48 7.69
C GLY A 140 11.02 15.40 6.51
N VAL A 141 11.96 15.46 5.58
CA VAL A 141 11.77 16.19 4.32
C VAL A 141 10.71 15.47 3.48
N PRO A 142 9.64 16.15 3.02
CA PRO A 142 8.61 15.47 2.23
C PRO A 142 9.19 14.94 0.91
N ASN A 143 8.88 13.69 0.59
CA ASN A 143 9.39 13.07 -0.62
C ASN A 143 8.77 13.68 -1.88
N ASN A 144 9.59 13.83 -2.91
CA ASN A 144 9.23 14.38 -4.22
C ASN A 144 10.06 13.75 -5.33
N GLY A 145 9.57 13.83 -6.56
CA GLY A 145 10.27 13.37 -7.75
C GLY A 145 10.28 11.84 -7.89
N ILE A 146 11.13 11.35 -8.78
CA ILE A 146 11.22 9.92 -9.09
C ILE A 146 11.90 9.20 -7.93
N ILE A 147 11.25 8.14 -7.43
CA ILE A 147 11.76 7.29 -6.34
C ILE A 147 11.91 5.87 -6.88
N PRO A 148 13.15 5.44 -7.17
CA PRO A 148 13.43 4.12 -7.71
C PRO A 148 13.48 3.07 -6.59
N VAL A 149 12.93 1.88 -6.86
CA VAL A 149 12.96 0.72 -5.95
C VAL A 149 13.38 -0.52 -6.73
N SER A 150 14.47 -1.14 -6.34
CA SER A 150 14.92 -2.38 -6.97
C SER A 150 14.01 -3.55 -6.59
N GLY A 151 13.59 -4.33 -7.58
CA GLY A 151 12.87 -5.58 -7.43
C GLY A 151 13.65 -6.73 -8.03
N THR A 152 13.58 -7.89 -7.38
CA THR A 152 14.22 -9.13 -7.85
C THR A 152 13.20 -10.26 -7.83
N THR A 153 13.46 -11.27 -8.63
CA THR A 153 12.66 -12.50 -8.71
C THR A 153 13.41 -13.67 -8.12
N TYR A 154 12.67 -14.69 -7.74
CA TYR A 154 13.21 -15.97 -7.30
C TYR A 154 13.69 -16.85 -8.48
N ASP A 155 12.90 -16.85 -9.56
CA ASP A 155 13.06 -17.77 -10.69
C ASP A 155 12.96 -17.06 -12.06
N GLY A 156 13.24 -15.77 -12.13
CA GLY A 156 13.04 -14.96 -13.33
C GLY A 156 11.57 -14.57 -13.58
N GLY A 157 10.70 -14.75 -12.58
CA GLY A 157 9.27 -14.47 -12.70
C GLY A 157 8.47 -15.56 -13.41
N LEU A 158 9.05 -16.75 -13.57
CA LEU A 158 8.43 -17.86 -14.31
C LEU A 158 7.26 -18.49 -13.56
N THR A 159 7.23 -18.37 -12.23
CA THR A 159 6.18 -18.96 -11.40
C THR A 159 5.50 -17.92 -10.53
N THR A 160 4.34 -18.31 -9.98
CA THR A 160 3.57 -17.52 -9.00
C THR A 160 4.14 -17.65 -7.58
N ALA A 161 5.44 -17.98 -7.46
CA ALA A 161 6.07 -18.21 -6.18
C ALA A 161 6.06 -16.95 -5.29
N TYR A 162 5.82 -17.11 -4.00
CA TYR A 162 5.91 -16.02 -3.02
C TYR A 162 7.31 -15.36 -3.02
N GLY A 163 8.36 -16.11 -3.40
CA GLY A 163 9.70 -15.60 -3.61
C GLY A 163 9.81 -14.52 -4.69
N ASN A 164 8.81 -14.37 -5.56
CA ASN A 164 8.72 -13.30 -6.55
C ASN A 164 7.93 -12.09 -6.06
N SER A 165 7.42 -12.10 -4.83
CA SER A 165 6.67 -10.95 -4.29
C SER A 165 7.61 -9.86 -3.80
N LYS A 166 7.24 -8.59 -4.02
CA LYS A 166 7.95 -7.42 -3.48
C LYS A 166 6.99 -6.59 -2.64
N LEU A 167 7.40 -6.25 -1.43
CA LEU A 167 6.67 -5.31 -0.59
C LEU A 167 7.15 -3.89 -0.90
N LEU A 168 6.24 -3.09 -1.42
CA LEU A 168 6.40 -1.68 -1.74
C LEU A 168 5.58 -0.83 -0.77
N ALA A 169 5.83 0.48 -0.75
CA ALA A 169 4.98 1.42 -0.04
C ALA A 169 4.93 2.76 -0.77
N ASN A 170 3.77 3.41 -0.75
CA ASN A 170 3.62 4.74 -1.30
C ASN A 170 4.56 5.72 -0.57
N PRO A 171 5.55 6.29 -1.26
CA PRO A 171 6.56 7.12 -0.62
C PRO A 171 6.16 8.60 -0.51
N TYR A 172 4.99 9.01 -0.99
CA TYR A 172 4.60 10.42 -1.03
C TYR A 172 3.65 10.81 0.10
N PRO A 173 3.64 12.09 0.51
CA PRO A 173 2.69 12.61 1.51
C PRO A 173 1.30 12.90 0.93
N CYS A 174 0.81 12.03 0.05
CA CYS A 174 -0.52 12.02 -0.57
C CYS A 174 -0.86 10.61 -1.03
N ALA A 175 -2.08 10.36 -1.48
CA ALA A 175 -2.40 9.11 -2.15
C ALA A 175 -1.79 9.02 -3.55
N ILE A 176 -1.61 7.80 -4.06
CA ILE A 176 -1.26 7.50 -5.45
C ILE A 176 -2.32 6.60 -6.08
N ASP A 177 -2.43 6.68 -7.41
CA ASP A 177 -3.27 5.79 -8.21
C ASP A 177 -2.49 4.52 -8.58
N ALA A 178 -2.93 3.36 -8.10
CA ALA A 178 -2.33 2.08 -8.42
C ALA A 178 -2.37 1.76 -9.92
N LYS A 179 -3.41 2.23 -10.63
CA LYS A 179 -3.48 2.06 -12.07
C LYS A 179 -2.33 2.78 -12.78
N LEU A 180 -2.03 4.02 -12.38
CA LEU A 180 -0.92 4.78 -12.95
C LEU A 180 0.44 4.13 -12.62
N PHE A 181 0.59 3.58 -11.41
CA PHE A 181 1.78 2.84 -11.02
C PHE A 181 1.97 1.55 -11.84
N LEU A 182 0.91 0.76 -12.04
CA LEU A 182 0.97 -0.52 -12.76
C LEU A 182 1.07 -0.32 -14.29
N ASP A 183 0.48 0.75 -14.84
CA ASP A 183 0.52 1.09 -16.27
C ASP A 183 1.78 1.87 -16.68
N ASP A 184 2.56 2.34 -15.71
CA ASP A 184 3.81 3.04 -15.98
C ASP A 184 4.68 2.27 -16.98
N PRO A 185 5.20 2.91 -18.04
CA PRO A 185 5.95 2.23 -19.12
C PRO A 185 7.14 1.42 -18.63
N ASN A 186 7.78 1.84 -17.54
CA ASN A 186 8.88 1.12 -16.91
C ASN A 186 8.35 0.00 -16.00
N ASN A 187 7.43 0.31 -15.07
CA ASN A 187 6.98 -0.63 -14.05
C ASN A 187 6.31 -1.88 -14.63
N LYS A 188 5.49 -1.72 -15.67
CA LYS A 188 4.80 -2.84 -16.35
C LYS A 188 5.74 -3.88 -16.95
N LEU A 189 7.02 -3.57 -17.11
CA LEU A 189 8.01 -4.54 -17.57
C LEU A 189 8.39 -5.53 -16.47
N PHE A 190 8.18 -5.17 -15.20
CA PHE A 190 8.70 -5.88 -14.05
C PHE A 190 7.64 -6.40 -13.08
N VAL A 191 6.38 -5.92 -13.16
CA VAL A 191 5.30 -6.33 -12.25
C VAL A 191 4.11 -6.97 -12.95
N GLY A 192 3.40 -7.84 -12.25
CA GLY A 192 2.30 -8.67 -12.72
C GLY A 192 0.93 -7.99 -12.77
N GLY A 193 0.83 -6.65 -12.68
CA GLY A 193 -0.43 -5.92 -12.92
C GLY A 193 -1.49 -5.99 -11.81
N THR A 194 -1.21 -6.64 -10.69
CA THR A 194 -2.09 -6.71 -9.52
C THR A 194 -1.36 -6.25 -8.26
N ILE A 195 -2.03 -5.44 -7.43
CA ILE A 195 -1.59 -5.10 -6.08
C ILE A 195 -2.34 -5.95 -5.05
N TYR A 196 -1.66 -6.26 -3.94
CA TYR A 196 -2.23 -6.99 -2.82
C TYR A 196 -2.03 -6.19 -1.55
N MET A 197 -3.12 -5.96 -0.82
CA MET A 197 -3.14 -5.18 0.40
C MET A 197 -3.49 -6.06 1.59
N TRP A 198 -2.70 -5.97 2.65
CA TRP A 198 -2.97 -6.68 3.89
C TRP A 198 -4.05 -5.98 4.69
N THR A 199 -5.14 -6.69 5.00
CA THR A 199 -6.29 -6.12 5.70
C THR A 199 -6.30 -6.41 7.20
N SER A 200 -5.63 -7.47 7.65
CA SER A 200 -5.64 -7.94 9.06
C SER A 200 -7.06 -8.06 9.64
N ASN A 201 -8.02 -8.51 8.85
CA ASN A 201 -9.43 -8.60 9.28
C ASN A 201 -9.70 -9.84 10.14
N THR A 202 -8.88 -10.88 10.00
CA THR A 202 -8.99 -12.09 10.82
C THR A 202 -8.33 -11.87 12.17
N TYR A 203 -9.11 -11.95 13.25
CA TYR A 203 -8.55 -11.88 14.61
C TYR A 203 -7.56 -13.03 14.84
N TYR A 204 -6.30 -12.68 15.14
CA TYR A 204 -5.26 -13.65 15.39
C TYR A 204 -5.22 -14.07 16.86
N ILE A 205 -5.38 -15.38 17.14
CA ILE A 205 -5.45 -15.94 18.48
C ILE A 205 -4.08 -16.21 19.13
N GLY A 206 -2.99 -15.94 18.42
CA GLY A 206 -1.61 -16.09 18.93
C GLY A 206 -0.96 -17.43 18.60
N THR A 207 -1.63 -18.32 17.87
CA THR A 207 -1.09 -19.63 17.45
C THR A 207 -1.43 -19.92 15.99
N GLY A 208 -0.52 -20.60 15.29
CA GLY A 208 -0.70 -20.94 13.87
C GLY A 208 -0.30 -19.81 12.91
N PRO A 209 -0.45 -20.00 11.60
CA PRO A 209 -0.18 -18.99 10.60
C PRO A 209 -1.28 -17.92 10.56
N TYR A 210 -0.91 -16.71 10.13
CA TYR A 210 -1.89 -15.69 9.74
C TYR A 210 -2.70 -16.12 8.52
N SER A 211 -3.93 -15.66 8.44
CA SER A 211 -4.82 -16.01 7.33
C SER A 211 -4.39 -15.31 6.04
N GLN A 212 -4.11 -16.07 5.00
CA GLN A 212 -3.87 -15.51 3.66
C GLN A 212 -5.15 -14.87 3.06
N ALA A 213 -6.32 -15.19 3.61
CA ALA A 213 -7.58 -14.55 3.27
C ALA A 213 -7.63 -13.06 3.69
N ASP A 214 -6.66 -12.60 4.48
CA ASP A 214 -6.52 -11.18 4.82
C ASP A 214 -5.83 -10.35 3.73
N TYR A 215 -5.36 -10.96 2.63
CA TYR A 215 -4.97 -10.20 1.45
C TYR A 215 -6.20 -9.89 0.58
N ALA A 216 -6.44 -8.62 0.38
CA ALA A 216 -7.34 -8.11 -0.64
C ALA A 216 -6.53 -7.72 -1.89
N SER A 217 -7.07 -7.89 -3.08
CA SER A 217 -6.37 -7.55 -4.32
C SER A 217 -7.12 -6.53 -5.17
N TRP A 218 -6.37 -5.81 -6.00
CA TRP A 218 -6.90 -4.90 -6.99
C TRP A 218 -6.09 -4.96 -8.28
N ASN A 219 -6.78 -4.97 -9.41
CA ASN A 219 -6.24 -4.79 -10.76
C ASN A 219 -7.29 -4.14 -11.66
N LYS A 220 -7.07 -4.08 -12.98
CA LYS A 220 -8.01 -3.43 -13.93
C LYS A 220 -9.36 -4.14 -14.04
N THR A 221 -9.44 -5.42 -13.73
CA THR A 221 -10.73 -6.14 -13.68
C THR A 221 -11.55 -5.70 -12.48
N GLY A 222 -10.90 -5.32 -11.38
CA GLY A 222 -11.53 -4.86 -10.15
C GLY A 222 -10.86 -5.40 -8.91
N SER A 223 -11.63 -5.51 -7.83
CA SER A 223 -11.13 -5.88 -6.52
C SER A 223 -11.68 -7.21 -6.05
N THR A 224 -10.85 -7.97 -5.36
CA THR A 224 -11.33 -9.03 -4.47
C THR A 224 -11.12 -8.60 -3.02
N GLY A 225 -12.11 -8.89 -2.17
CA GLY A 225 -12.01 -8.65 -0.73
C GLY A 225 -11.19 -9.71 -0.02
N GLY A 226 -10.55 -9.32 1.08
CA GLY A 226 -10.13 -10.27 2.11
C GLY A 226 -11.35 -10.83 2.86
N VAL A 227 -11.15 -11.33 4.08
CA VAL A 227 -12.24 -11.86 4.93
C VAL A 227 -13.30 -10.77 5.17
N PRO A 228 -14.63 -11.08 5.10
CA PRO A 228 -15.69 -10.13 5.45
C PRO A 228 -15.52 -9.53 6.84
N PRO A 229 -15.96 -8.27 7.06
CA PRO A 229 -17.25 -7.79 6.57
C PRO A 229 -17.22 -7.24 5.14
N PRO A 230 -18.36 -7.36 4.42
CA PRO A 230 -18.52 -6.82 3.07
C PRO A 230 -18.19 -5.32 3.03
N GLY A 231 -17.61 -4.88 1.95
CA GLY A 231 -17.30 -3.45 1.73
C GLY A 231 -15.85 -3.06 1.96
N LEU A 232 -14.97 -3.99 2.33
CA LEU A 232 -13.54 -3.73 2.51
C LEU A 232 -12.76 -4.25 1.29
N THR A 233 -12.99 -3.66 0.12
CA THR A 233 -12.24 -3.95 -1.11
C THR A 233 -11.37 -2.76 -1.50
N PRO A 234 -10.13 -2.97 -1.98
CA PRO A 234 -9.30 -1.90 -2.51
C PRO A 234 -9.99 -1.20 -3.68
N ASP A 235 -9.85 0.11 -3.76
CA ASP A 235 -10.36 0.94 -4.85
C ASP A 235 -9.27 1.36 -5.85
N GLY A 236 -8.09 0.76 -5.74
CA GLY A 236 -6.94 1.12 -6.56
C GLY A 236 -6.24 2.39 -6.11
N LYS A 237 -6.56 2.92 -4.93
CA LYS A 237 -5.90 4.07 -4.35
C LYS A 237 -5.04 3.63 -3.16
N ILE A 238 -3.79 4.08 -3.14
CA ILE A 238 -2.81 3.71 -2.12
C ILE A 238 -2.48 4.96 -1.32
N ALA A 239 -2.91 5.00 -0.08
CA ALA A 239 -2.72 6.17 0.79
C ALA A 239 -1.23 6.40 1.12
N SER A 240 -0.91 7.61 1.57
CA SER A 240 0.43 8.02 2.01
C SER A 240 1.02 7.04 3.02
N GLY A 241 2.22 6.53 2.75
CA GLY A 241 2.90 5.57 3.63
C GLY A 241 2.27 4.19 3.71
N GLN A 242 1.28 3.86 2.89
CA GLN A 242 0.65 2.53 2.88
C GLN A 242 1.49 1.53 2.11
N GLY A 243 1.75 0.37 2.75
CA GLY A 243 2.43 -0.75 2.12
C GLY A 243 1.48 -1.65 1.31
N PHE A 244 1.99 -2.19 0.21
CA PHE A 244 1.30 -3.12 -0.66
C PHE A 244 2.28 -4.10 -1.31
N MET A 245 1.81 -5.30 -1.65
CA MET A 245 2.61 -6.30 -2.34
C MET A 245 2.32 -6.26 -3.84
N VAL A 246 3.36 -6.51 -4.64
CA VAL A 246 3.26 -6.80 -6.07
C VAL A 246 3.99 -8.10 -6.38
N GLN A 247 3.64 -8.75 -7.48
CA GLN A 247 4.40 -9.88 -8.02
C GLN A 247 5.42 -9.35 -9.02
N MET A 248 6.69 -9.63 -8.80
CA MET A 248 7.74 -9.39 -9.78
C MET A 248 7.69 -10.48 -10.87
N ILE A 249 7.81 -10.08 -12.11
CA ILE A 249 7.85 -10.97 -13.28
C ILE A 249 9.22 -10.94 -13.99
N ALA A 250 10.06 -9.99 -13.62
CA ALA A 250 11.46 -9.88 -14.03
C ALA A 250 12.22 -9.05 -12.98
N ASP A 251 13.54 -9.19 -12.95
CA ASP A 251 14.40 -8.32 -12.17
C ASP A 251 14.44 -6.92 -12.80
N GLY A 252 14.36 -5.88 -11.98
CA GLY A 252 14.42 -4.51 -12.48
C GLY A 252 14.19 -3.46 -11.42
N THR A 253 14.09 -2.21 -11.86
CA THR A 253 13.83 -1.06 -11.01
C THR A 253 12.42 -0.55 -11.26
N LEU A 254 11.63 -0.47 -10.22
CA LEU A 254 10.30 0.14 -10.22
C LEU A 254 10.42 1.60 -9.84
N ASN A 255 9.62 2.46 -10.45
CA ASN A 255 9.61 3.88 -10.15
C ASN A 255 8.26 4.29 -9.54
N PHE A 256 8.33 5.10 -8.49
CA PHE A 256 7.24 6.00 -8.13
C PHE A 256 7.53 7.36 -8.76
N GLU A 257 6.51 8.05 -9.27
CA GLU A 257 6.63 9.33 -9.97
C GLU A 257 5.51 10.29 -9.59
N ASN A 258 5.75 11.59 -9.69
CA ASN A 258 4.79 12.60 -9.24
C ASN A 258 3.45 12.52 -9.96
N TYR A 259 3.40 12.13 -11.24
CA TYR A 259 2.15 12.02 -12.00
C TYR A 259 1.20 10.93 -11.47
N MET A 260 1.70 10.01 -10.64
CA MET A 260 0.88 8.99 -9.97
C MET A 260 0.14 9.55 -8.74
N ARG A 261 0.52 10.73 -8.26
CA ARG A 261 -0.04 11.39 -7.07
C ARG A 261 -1.42 11.92 -7.38
N ILE A 262 -2.35 11.74 -6.45
CA ILE A 262 -3.74 12.15 -6.60
C ILE A 262 -4.21 12.96 -5.38
N THR A 263 -5.18 13.85 -5.64
CA THR A 263 -5.94 14.53 -4.59
C THR A 263 -6.93 13.56 -3.96
N ASP A 264 -7.37 13.86 -2.75
CA ASP A 264 -8.32 13.03 -2.00
C ASP A 264 -7.82 11.60 -1.73
N TYR A 265 -8.67 10.67 -1.46
CA TYR A 265 -8.36 9.24 -1.24
C TYR A 265 -7.25 8.94 -0.21
N ASN A 266 -6.67 9.94 0.46
CA ASN A 266 -5.63 9.73 1.46
C ASN A 266 -6.18 9.28 2.82
N ASN A 267 -7.50 9.09 2.92
CA ASN A 267 -8.21 8.58 4.09
C ASN A 267 -8.22 7.04 4.18
N ASN A 268 -7.71 6.36 3.15
CA ASN A 268 -7.76 4.89 3.03
C ASN A 268 -6.58 4.18 3.71
N PHE A 269 -5.79 4.89 4.55
CA PHE A 269 -4.66 4.29 5.25
C PHE A 269 -5.13 3.15 6.16
N PHE A 270 -4.88 1.91 5.74
CA PHE A 270 -5.38 0.68 6.37
C PHE A 270 -6.91 0.60 6.48
N ARG A 271 -7.62 1.45 5.76
CA ARG A 271 -9.05 1.33 5.53
C ARG A 271 -9.29 0.98 4.08
N LEU A 272 -10.06 -0.06 3.87
CA LEU A 272 -10.70 -0.24 2.58
C LEU A 272 -11.91 0.71 2.58
N ALA A 273 -12.02 1.52 1.55
CA ALA A 273 -13.09 2.49 1.47
C ALA A 273 -14.45 1.79 1.48
N ASN A 274 -15.41 2.32 2.24
CA ASN A 274 -16.82 2.12 1.91
C ASN A 274 -17.10 2.91 0.63
N HIS A 275 -16.81 2.31 -0.50
CA HIS A 275 -17.22 2.88 -1.76
C HIS A 275 -18.73 2.63 -1.90
N SER A 276 -19.52 3.70 -1.79
CA SER A 276 -20.77 3.74 -2.49
C SER A 276 -20.44 3.52 -3.97
N ILE A 277 -20.99 2.48 -4.56
CA ILE A 277 -20.88 2.19 -5.99
C ILE A 277 -21.37 3.45 -6.68
N SER A 278 -20.46 4.29 -7.19
CA SER A 278 -20.83 5.29 -8.17
C SER A 278 -21.26 4.50 -9.40
N GLU A 279 -22.42 4.82 -9.94
CA GLU A 279 -22.97 4.27 -11.17
C GLU A 279 -22.08 4.66 -12.38
N GLU A 280 -20.85 4.18 -12.40
CA GLU A 280 -19.99 4.29 -13.58
C GLU A 280 -19.93 2.94 -14.28
N SER A 281 -20.64 2.87 -15.39
CA SER A 281 -20.70 1.83 -16.41
C SER A 281 -21.18 0.46 -15.92
N GLU A 282 -21.99 -0.19 -16.71
CA GLU A 282 -22.40 -1.59 -16.54
C GLU A 282 -21.15 -2.48 -16.54
N ASN A 283 -20.60 -2.67 -15.35
CA ASN A 283 -19.46 -3.54 -15.14
C ASN A 283 -19.98 -4.97 -15.04
N HIS A 284 -19.86 -5.74 -16.13
CA HIS A 284 -20.18 -7.15 -16.17
C HIS A 284 -19.21 -7.96 -15.30
N ARG A 285 -19.42 -7.91 -13.99
CA ARG A 285 -18.56 -8.55 -12.98
C ARG A 285 -19.37 -9.48 -12.10
N ILE A 286 -18.81 -10.65 -11.80
CA ILE A 286 -19.39 -11.66 -10.92
C ILE A 286 -18.38 -12.00 -9.85
N TRP A 287 -18.74 -11.84 -8.57
CA TRP A 287 -17.96 -12.29 -7.44
C TRP A 287 -18.46 -13.64 -6.96
N LEU A 288 -17.60 -14.63 -6.99
CA LEU A 288 -17.86 -15.96 -6.44
C LEU A 288 -17.23 -16.05 -5.07
N ASN A 289 -18.03 -16.36 -4.06
CA ASN A 289 -17.61 -16.51 -2.68
C ASN A 289 -17.64 -17.99 -2.27
N MET A 290 -16.57 -18.47 -1.66
CA MET A 290 -16.49 -19.79 -1.07
C MET A 290 -16.10 -19.68 0.39
N THR A 291 -16.83 -20.39 1.28
CA THR A 291 -16.53 -20.44 2.71
C THR A 291 -16.85 -21.83 3.28
N ASN A 292 -16.07 -22.25 4.27
CA ASN A 292 -16.36 -23.44 5.09
C ASN A 292 -16.61 -23.11 6.56
N GLY A 293 -16.94 -21.82 6.85
CA GLY A 293 -17.16 -21.31 8.21
C GLY A 293 -15.89 -20.83 8.92
N THR A 294 -14.71 -21.27 8.51
CA THR A 294 -13.42 -20.86 9.10
C THR A 294 -12.48 -20.22 8.09
N SER A 295 -12.68 -20.49 6.81
CA SER A 295 -11.90 -19.96 5.70
C SER A 295 -12.82 -19.32 4.67
N PHE A 296 -12.35 -18.25 4.04
CA PHE A 296 -13.06 -17.52 3.00
C PHE A 296 -12.15 -17.34 1.78
N ARG A 297 -12.74 -17.47 0.60
CA ARG A 297 -12.11 -17.14 -0.70
C ARG A 297 -13.12 -16.44 -1.59
N GLN A 298 -12.61 -15.50 -2.38
CA GLN A 298 -13.39 -14.79 -3.38
C GLN A 298 -12.64 -14.81 -4.71
N ALA A 299 -13.33 -15.14 -5.78
CA ALA A 299 -12.87 -14.97 -7.15
C ALA A 299 -13.73 -13.92 -7.85
N LEU A 300 -13.11 -13.04 -8.64
CA LEU A 300 -13.77 -12.08 -9.51
C LEU A 300 -13.64 -12.55 -10.94
N ILE A 301 -14.76 -12.61 -11.63
CA ILE A 301 -14.85 -12.83 -13.07
C ILE A 301 -15.42 -11.55 -13.66
N GLY A 302 -14.74 -10.95 -14.64
CA GLY A 302 -15.16 -9.70 -15.27
C GLY A 302 -15.01 -9.75 -16.79
N TYR A 303 -15.96 -9.14 -17.49
CA TYR A 303 -15.85 -8.82 -18.90
C TYR A 303 -15.47 -7.35 -18.99
N VAL A 304 -14.22 -7.07 -19.30
CA VAL A 304 -13.62 -5.73 -19.25
C VAL A 304 -13.02 -5.39 -20.60
N ASP A 305 -13.26 -4.17 -21.06
CA ASP A 305 -12.68 -3.70 -22.33
C ASP A 305 -11.15 -3.78 -22.29
N GLY A 306 -10.59 -4.40 -23.32
CA GLY A 306 -9.15 -4.63 -23.46
C GLY A 306 -8.63 -5.91 -22.82
N ALA A 307 -9.47 -6.66 -22.10
CA ALA A 307 -9.15 -8.01 -21.64
C ALA A 307 -9.39 -9.04 -22.75
N THR A 308 -8.65 -10.15 -22.73
CA THR A 308 -8.81 -11.28 -23.65
C THR A 308 -9.22 -12.56 -22.91
N ASN A 309 -9.31 -13.68 -23.63
CA ASN A 309 -9.50 -15.01 -23.01
C ASN A 309 -8.16 -15.70 -22.67
N GLU A 310 -7.06 -15.02 -22.86
CA GLU A 310 -5.72 -15.51 -22.55
C GLU A 310 -5.24 -14.92 -21.22
N ASP A 311 -3.99 -15.16 -20.82
CA ASP A 311 -3.37 -14.57 -19.62
C ASP A 311 -3.05 -13.08 -19.84
N ASP A 312 -3.91 -12.23 -19.32
CA ASP A 312 -3.79 -10.76 -19.42
C ASP A 312 -3.30 -10.19 -18.10
N ARG A 313 -2.03 -9.97 -17.95
CA ARG A 313 -1.36 -9.54 -16.71
C ARG A 313 -2.02 -8.37 -15.97
N SER A 314 -2.59 -7.41 -16.72
CA SER A 314 -3.24 -6.24 -16.12
C SER A 314 -4.65 -6.50 -15.62
N TYR A 315 -5.26 -7.60 -16.04
CA TYR A 315 -6.64 -7.98 -15.78
C TYR A 315 -6.75 -9.26 -14.95
N ASP A 316 -5.80 -10.18 -15.11
CA ASP A 316 -5.77 -11.44 -14.39
C ASP A 316 -4.91 -11.32 -13.12
N GLY A 317 -5.52 -11.56 -11.98
CA GLY A 317 -4.86 -11.56 -10.70
C GLY A 317 -4.50 -12.97 -10.25
N MET A 318 -3.27 -13.17 -9.81
CA MET A 318 -2.85 -14.45 -9.25
C MET A 318 -3.42 -14.65 -7.84
N THR A 319 -3.82 -15.89 -7.54
CA THR A 319 -4.20 -16.26 -6.17
C THR A 319 -2.96 -16.39 -5.30
N LEU A 320 -2.88 -15.57 -4.26
CA LEU A 320 -1.96 -15.81 -3.15
C LEU A 320 -2.57 -16.89 -2.26
N SER A 321 -2.22 -18.16 -2.49
CA SER A 321 -2.82 -19.27 -1.79
C SER A 321 -1.83 -20.05 -0.94
N ASN A 322 -2.18 -20.20 0.33
CA ASN A 322 -1.64 -21.21 1.23
C ASN A 322 -2.72 -21.63 2.23
N SER A 323 -3.97 -21.78 1.76
CA SER A 323 -5.11 -22.08 2.60
C SER A 323 -5.66 -23.48 2.35
N LYS A 324 -6.47 -23.96 3.28
CA LYS A 324 -7.12 -25.29 3.17
C LYS A 324 -8.19 -25.35 2.08
N ILE A 325 -8.65 -24.20 1.59
CA ILE A 325 -9.62 -24.10 0.49
C ILE A 325 -9.15 -23.02 -0.47
N ASP A 326 -9.30 -23.23 -1.76
CA ASP A 326 -8.98 -22.28 -2.81
C ASP A 326 -10.09 -22.20 -3.85
N LEU A 327 -10.28 -20.99 -4.37
CA LEU A 327 -11.19 -20.68 -5.45
C LEU A 327 -10.47 -19.82 -6.48
N TYR A 328 -10.30 -20.34 -7.68
CA TYR A 328 -9.63 -19.63 -8.78
C TYR A 328 -10.15 -20.14 -10.13
N SER A 329 -10.05 -19.30 -11.15
CA SER A 329 -10.24 -19.72 -12.54
C SER A 329 -8.98 -20.36 -13.10
N VAL A 330 -9.14 -21.27 -14.04
CA VAL A 330 -8.02 -21.92 -14.73
C VAL A 330 -8.04 -21.48 -16.19
N LEU A 331 -6.96 -20.85 -16.63
CA LEU A 331 -6.75 -20.58 -18.05
C LEU A 331 -6.21 -21.86 -18.71
N ASN A 332 -6.87 -22.30 -19.77
CA ASN A 332 -6.35 -23.40 -20.57
C ASN A 332 -5.10 -22.92 -21.33
N LYS A 333 -3.93 -23.29 -20.83
CA LYS A 333 -2.70 -23.16 -21.63
C LYS A 333 -2.82 -24.14 -22.80
N LYS A 334 -2.92 -23.61 -24.00
CA LYS A 334 -2.75 -24.39 -25.24
C LYS A 334 -1.30 -24.84 -25.38
#